data_0961cd15e8546a6126364665252cf3a1
#
_entry.id   0961cd15e8546a6126364665252cf3a1
#
_cell.length_a   1.000
_cell.length_b   1.000
_cell.length_c   1.000
_cell.angle_alpha   90.00
_cell.angle_beta   90.00
_cell.angle_gamma   90.00
#
_symmetry.space_group_name_H-M   'P 1'
#
loop_
_entity.id
_entity.type
_entity.pdbx_description
1 polymer ?
#
loop_
_entity_poly.entity_id
_entity_poly.type
_entity_poly.pdbx_seq_one_letter_code
_entity_poly.pdbx_strand_id
1 'polypeptide(L)'
;MRGTLETPISFTLMVHHIVLYKLNSDVTPAGVEAMMMNARMQLLKIPEVLSIKCGKRIDPEMDWPFFIAIDFESMDKYAIFREDPIFVKFVEEVIKPNTEDSLVLDFEMDPGKDIRFS
;
A
#
# COMPACT_ATOMS: atom_id res chain seq x y z
N MET A 1 24.05 -26.54 -14.13
CA MET A 1 23.59 -26.15 -13.95
C MET A 1 23.39 -25.37 -13.40
N ARG A 2 23.45 -25.33 -13.29
CA ARG A 2 23.09 -24.56 -12.77
C ARG A 2 22.34 -23.93 -12.39
N GLY A 3 22.31 -23.73 -12.61
CA GLY A 3 21.73 -23.03 -12.36
C GLY A 3 20.74 -23.01 -11.87
N THR A 4 20.41 -23.46 -11.89
CA THR A 4 19.46 -23.56 -11.52
C THR A 4 19.23 -23.28 -10.40
N LEU A 5 19.68 -23.41 -9.99
CA LEU A 5 19.54 -23.30 -8.95
C LEU A 5 19.07 -22.37 -8.42
N GLU A 6 19.15 -21.81 -8.66
CA GLU A 6 18.85 -20.94 -8.09
C GLU A 6 17.78 -20.57 -7.98
N THR A 7 17.43 -20.92 -8.17
CA THR A 7 16.46 -20.59 -8.14
C THR A 7 16.07 -19.82 -7.41
N PRO A 8 16.45 -19.58 -7.24
CA PRO A 8 16.27 -18.67 -6.40
C PRO A 8 15.01 -18.23 -6.33
N ILE A 9 14.42 -18.73 -6.90
CA ILE A 9 13.21 -18.61 -6.77
C ILE A 9 12.75 -18.33 -5.53
N SER A 10 13.13 -19.04 -4.68
CA SER A 10 12.68 -18.87 -3.41
C SER A 10 13.06 -17.58 -2.86
N PHE A 11 13.78 -16.82 -3.59
CA PHE A 11 14.20 -15.60 -3.06
C PHE A 11 13.50 -14.45 -3.65
N THR A 12 12.35 -14.67 -4.19
CA THR A 12 11.55 -13.57 -4.63
C THR A 12 11.25 -12.70 -3.45
N LEU A 13 11.57 -11.44 -3.54
CA LEU A 13 11.32 -10.51 -2.46
C LEU A 13 9.94 -9.91 -2.60
N MET A 14 9.29 -9.75 -1.48
CA MET A 14 8.00 -9.10 -1.45
C MET A 14 8.18 -7.59 -1.57
N VAL A 15 7.15 -6.93 -2.03
CA VAL A 15 7.16 -5.48 -2.16
C VAL A 15 6.23 -4.91 -1.10
N HIS A 16 6.75 -3.95 -0.35
CA HIS A 16 5.98 -3.21 0.63
C HIS A 16 5.80 -1.79 0.08
N HIS A 17 4.61 -1.49 -0.33
CA HIS A 17 4.28 -0.22 -0.98
C HIS A 17 3.54 0.66 0.01
N ILE A 18 4.13 1.77 0.37
CA ILE A 18 3.53 2.70 1.34
C ILE A 18 3.31 4.02 0.64
N VAL A 19 2.12 4.57 0.80
CA VAL A 19 1.85 5.90 0.31
C VAL A 19 1.39 6.75 1.47
N LEU A 20 2.08 7.85 1.69
CA LEU A 20 1.71 8.84 2.69
C LEU A 20 0.96 9.95 1.96
N TYR A 21 -0.08 10.45 2.58
CA TYR A 21 -0.92 11.46 1.94
C TYR A 21 -1.08 12.69 2.79
N LYS A 22 -1.12 13.85 2.14
CA LYS A 22 -1.60 15.07 2.74
C LYS A 22 -3.03 15.26 2.29
N LEU A 23 -3.89 15.57 3.21
CA LEU A 23 -5.31 15.66 2.95
C LEU A 23 -5.73 17.10 2.67
N ASN A 24 -6.76 17.25 1.86
CA ASN A 24 -7.36 18.56 1.66
C ASN A 24 -7.91 19.04 2.98
N SER A 25 -7.95 20.36 3.15
CA SER A 25 -8.33 20.98 4.43
C SER A 25 -9.77 20.68 4.82
N ASP A 26 -10.62 20.31 3.88
CA ASP A 26 -12.02 20.04 4.17
C ASP A 26 -12.28 18.57 4.55
N VAL A 27 -11.27 17.73 4.58
CA VAL A 27 -11.43 16.33 4.95
C VAL A 27 -11.58 16.26 6.48
N THR A 28 -12.70 15.74 6.93
CA THR A 28 -12.99 15.62 8.36
C THR A 28 -12.45 14.30 8.90
N PRO A 29 -12.39 14.14 10.24
CA PRO A 29 -12.02 12.84 10.80
C PRO A 29 -12.92 11.71 10.32
N ALA A 30 -14.21 11.96 10.17
CA ALA A 30 -15.11 10.95 9.61
C ALA A 30 -14.76 10.64 8.17
N GLY A 31 -14.28 11.62 7.42
CA GLY A 31 -13.82 11.42 6.05
C GLY A 31 -12.62 10.52 5.99
N VAL A 32 -11.69 10.66 6.93
CA VAL A 32 -10.51 9.80 6.98
C VAL A 32 -10.93 8.36 7.27
N GLU A 33 -11.86 8.16 8.20
CA GLU A 33 -12.35 6.82 8.49
C GLU A 33 -13.02 6.20 7.26
N ALA A 34 -13.75 7.01 6.51
CA ALA A 34 -14.39 6.54 5.28
C ALA A 34 -13.35 6.14 4.24
N MET A 35 -12.27 6.92 4.12
CA MET A 35 -11.19 6.58 3.19
C MET A 35 -10.53 5.25 3.57
N MET A 36 -10.30 5.04 4.86
CA MET A 36 -9.69 3.80 5.34
C MET A 36 -10.59 2.61 5.04
N MET A 37 -11.89 2.76 5.28
CA MET A 37 -12.84 1.70 5.02
C MET A 37 -12.90 1.39 3.53
N ASN A 38 -12.96 2.41 2.69
CA ASN A 38 -12.98 2.23 1.25
C ASN A 38 -11.73 1.53 0.75
N ALA A 39 -10.57 1.92 1.27
CA ALA A 39 -9.31 1.29 0.88
C ALA A 39 -9.36 -0.20 1.15
N ARG A 40 -9.77 -0.58 2.34
CA ARG A 40 -9.84 -2.00 2.69
C ARG A 40 -10.86 -2.74 1.85
N MET A 41 -12.05 -2.17 1.73
CA MET A 41 -13.13 -2.85 1.03
C MET A 41 -12.87 -3.00 -0.46
N GLN A 42 -12.30 -1.97 -1.08
CA GLN A 42 -12.10 -2.01 -2.52
C GLN A 42 -10.81 -2.71 -2.91
N LEU A 43 -9.71 -2.36 -2.26
CA LEU A 43 -8.41 -2.85 -2.72
C LEU A 43 -8.17 -4.31 -2.37
N LEU A 44 -8.81 -4.83 -1.34
CA LEU A 44 -8.70 -6.25 -1.05
C LEU A 44 -9.39 -7.13 -2.07
N LYS A 45 -10.21 -6.56 -2.94
CA LYS A 45 -10.83 -7.32 -4.02
C LYS A 45 -9.84 -7.63 -5.13
N ILE A 46 -8.71 -6.94 -5.14
CA ILE A 46 -7.71 -7.11 -6.20
C ILE A 46 -6.83 -8.30 -5.83
N PRO A 47 -6.78 -9.33 -6.68
CA PRO A 47 -6.10 -10.58 -6.32
C PRO A 47 -4.62 -10.43 -5.99
N GLU A 48 -3.95 -9.44 -6.57
CA GLU A 48 -2.53 -9.24 -6.35
C GLU A 48 -2.19 -8.66 -4.98
N VAL A 49 -3.18 -8.14 -4.27
CA VAL A 49 -2.94 -7.54 -2.96
C VAL A 49 -2.85 -8.63 -1.91
N LEU A 50 -1.73 -8.72 -1.22
CA LEU A 50 -1.56 -9.68 -0.14
C LEU A 50 -2.14 -9.17 1.17
N SER A 51 -1.89 -7.91 1.47
CA SER A 51 -2.41 -7.31 2.69
C SER A 51 -2.47 -5.81 2.51
N ILE A 52 -3.30 -5.17 3.31
CA ILE A 52 -3.42 -3.73 3.27
C ILE A 52 -3.54 -3.21 4.68
N LYS A 53 -2.88 -2.11 4.95
CA LYS A 53 -2.97 -1.42 6.23
C LYS A 53 -3.18 0.04 5.96
N CYS A 54 -3.98 0.66 6.79
CA CYS A 54 -4.20 2.09 6.70
C CYS A 54 -4.03 2.66 8.09
N GLY A 55 -3.61 3.90 8.17
CA GLY A 55 -3.46 4.52 9.46
C GLY A 55 -3.51 6.02 9.41
N LYS A 56 -3.61 6.60 10.60
CA LYS A 56 -3.65 8.04 10.79
C LYS A 56 -2.47 8.42 11.67
N ARG A 57 -1.97 9.62 11.47
CA ARG A 57 -0.88 10.12 12.33
C ARG A 57 -1.35 10.22 13.76
N ILE A 58 -0.42 10.08 14.68
CA ILE A 58 -0.68 10.27 16.09
C ILE A 58 -0.35 11.72 16.46
N ASP A 59 0.79 12.19 16.00
CA ASP A 59 1.26 13.54 16.31
C ASP A 59 0.68 14.52 15.30
N PRO A 60 -0.15 15.48 15.76
CA PRO A 60 -0.76 16.44 14.83
C PRO A 60 0.25 17.36 14.15
N GLU A 61 1.50 17.39 14.64
CA GLU A 61 2.53 18.21 14.02
C GLU A 61 3.19 17.51 12.84
N MET A 62 2.96 16.20 12.67
CA MET A 62 3.55 15.48 11.57
C MET A 62 2.81 15.80 10.27
N ASP A 63 3.57 15.98 9.19
CA ASP A 63 3.02 16.47 7.92
C ASP A 63 2.13 15.49 7.17
N TRP A 64 2.22 14.20 7.43
CA TRP A 64 1.52 13.19 6.65
C TRP A 64 0.43 12.53 7.47
N PRO A 65 -0.79 13.07 7.43
CA PRO A 65 -1.86 12.61 8.33
C PRO A 65 -2.44 11.23 8.05
N PHE A 66 -2.16 10.66 6.88
CA PHE A 66 -2.82 9.42 6.49
C PHE A 66 -1.88 8.57 5.63
N PHE A 67 -1.95 7.25 5.78
CA PHE A 67 -1.17 6.39 4.91
C PHE A 67 -1.97 5.14 4.52
N ILE A 68 -1.57 4.56 3.40
CA ILE A 68 -2.03 3.24 2.97
C ILE A 68 -0.78 2.44 2.64
N ALA A 69 -0.68 1.24 3.19
CA ALA A 69 0.44 0.35 2.92
C ALA A 69 -0.11 -0.97 2.38
N ILE A 70 0.47 -1.44 1.29
CA ILE A 70 0.01 -2.64 0.61
C ILE A 70 1.21 -3.53 0.33
N ASP A 71 1.04 -4.82 0.59
CA ASP A 71 2.09 -5.79 0.31
C ASP A 71 1.75 -6.58 -0.94
N PHE A 72 2.76 -6.80 -1.78
CA PHE A 72 2.64 -7.59 -2.99
C PHE A 72 3.69 -8.68 -2.99
N GLU A 73 3.39 -9.78 -3.66
CA GLU A 73 4.31 -10.88 -3.75
C GLU A 73 5.56 -10.53 -4.54
N SER A 74 5.46 -9.63 -5.51
CA SER A 74 6.57 -9.27 -6.39
C SER A 74 6.28 -7.95 -7.07
N MET A 75 7.29 -7.41 -7.74
CA MET A 75 7.11 -6.21 -8.55
C MET A 75 6.18 -6.46 -9.72
N ASP A 76 6.16 -7.69 -10.25
CA ASP A 76 5.24 -8.02 -11.34
C ASP A 76 3.79 -7.89 -10.86
N LYS A 77 3.52 -8.37 -9.66
CA LYS A 77 2.17 -8.26 -9.10
C LYS A 77 1.80 -6.82 -8.84
N TYR A 78 2.75 -6.03 -8.37
CA TYR A 78 2.53 -4.61 -8.15
C TYR A 78 2.19 -3.91 -9.47
N ALA A 79 2.89 -4.26 -10.55
CA ALA A 79 2.63 -3.66 -11.85
C ALA A 79 1.21 -3.98 -12.34
N ILE A 80 0.75 -5.21 -12.12
CA ILE A 80 -0.60 -5.60 -12.48
C ILE A 80 -1.62 -4.81 -11.66
N PHE A 81 -1.37 -4.69 -10.35
CA PHE A 81 -2.24 -3.95 -9.45
C PHE A 81 -2.45 -2.50 -9.93
N ARG A 82 -1.38 -1.87 -10.38
CA ARG A 82 -1.46 -0.45 -10.77
C ARG A 82 -2.41 -0.21 -11.92
N GLU A 83 -2.67 -1.22 -12.72
CA GLU A 83 -3.56 -1.09 -13.86
C GLU A 83 -4.94 -1.70 -13.62
N ASP A 84 -5.16 -2.25 -12.45
CA ASP A 84 -6.44 -2.86 -12.16
C ASP A 84 -7.53 -1.79 -12.09
N PRO A 85 -8.67 -2.01 -12.75
CA PRO A 85 -9.74 -1.01 -12.76
C PRO A 85 -10.25 -0.63 -11.38
N ILE A 86 -10.20 -1.56 -10.42
CA ILE A 86 -10.63 -1.25 -9.06
C ILE A 86 -9.69 -0.22 -8.44
N PHE A 87 -8.38 -0.40 -8.64
CA PHE A 87 -7.41 0.55 -8.11
C PHE A 87 -7.55 1.91 -8.79
N VAL A 88 -7.67 1.91 -10.11
CA VAL A 88 -7.79 3.16 -10.86
C VAL A 88 -9.02 3.93 -10.39
N LYS A 89 -10.14 3.24 -10.22
CA LYS A 89 -11.36 3.88 -9.76
C LYS A 89 -11.20 4.41 -8.34
N PHE A 90 -10.55 3.65 -7.48
CA PHE A 90 -10.29 4.07 -6.10
C PHE A 90 -9.49 5.37 -6.08
N VAL A 91 -8.46 5.45 -6.91
CA VAL A 91 -7.64 6.66 -6.98
C VAL A 91 -8.49 7.85 -7.45
N GLU A 92 -9.29 7.66 -8.48
CA GLU A 92 -10.08 8.75 -9.04
C GLU A 92 -11.19 9.21 -8.09
N GLU A 93 -11.81 8.29 -7.40
CA GLU A 93 -13.01 8.61 -6.61
C GLU A 93 -12.73 8.88 -5.13
N VAL A 94 -11.66 8.32 -4.61
CA VAL A 94 -11.36 8.45 -3.17
C VAL A 94 -10.11 9.26 -2.92
N ILE A 95 -9.02 8.95 -3.63
CA ILE A 95 -7.74 9.61 -3.35
C ILE A 95 -7.70 11.03 -3.89
N LYS A 96 -7.90 11.19 -5.19
CA LYS A 96 -7.74 12.51 -5.80
C LYS A 96 -8.66 13.58 -5.21
N PRO A 97 -9.93 13.28 -4.92
CA PRO A 97 -10.79 14.32 -4.36
C PRO A 97 -10.44 14.74 -2.95
N ASN A 98 -9.68 13.93 -2.23
CA ASN A 98 -9.45 14.16 -0.80
C ASN A 98 -8.00 14.47 -0.44
N THR A 99 -7.09 14.40 -1.38
CA THR A 99 -5.67 14.59 -1.05
C THR A 99 -5.08 15.71 -1.89
N GLU A 100 -4.09 16.40 -1.31
CA GLU A 100 -3.39 17.44 -2.04
C GLU A 100 -1.96 17.03 -2.39
N ASP A 101 -1.44 16.00 -1.77
CA ASP A 101 -0.08 15.55 -2.06
C ASP A 101 0.10 14.11 -1.59
N SER A 102 1.08 13.43 -2.15
CA SER A 102 1.39 12.08 -1.75
C SER A 102 2.88 11.82 -1.85
N LEU A 103 3.36 10.87 -1.05
CA LEU A 103 4.73 10.43 -1.07
C LEU A 103 4.72 8.91 -1.14
N VAL A 104 5.27 8.36 -2.21
CA VAL A 104 5.29 6.92 -2.42
C VAL A 104 6.63 6.36 -1.98
N LEU A 105 6.59 5.32 -1.17
CA LEU A 105 7.79 4.66 -0.66
C LEU A 105 7.63 3.17 -0.92
N ASP A 106 8.49 2.64 -1.79
CA ASP A 106 8.44 1.22 -2.12
C ASP A 106 9.68 0.53 -1.58
N PHE A 107 9.48 -0.53 -0.84
CA PHE A 107 10.56 -1.29 -0.26
C PHE A 107 10.45 -2.74 -0.64
N GLU A 108 11.60 -3.39 -0.82
CA GLU A 108 11.63 -4.83 -0.92
C GLU A 108 11.72 -5.40 0.49
N MET A 109 10.95 -6.44 0.74
CA MET A 109 11.01 -7.12 2.02
C MET A 109 11.49 -8.52 1.79
N ASP A 110 12.28 -9.03 2.72
CA ASP A 110 12.81 -10.36 2.65
C ASP A 110 11.84 -11.28 3.38
N PRO A 111 11.02 -12.01 2.64
CA PRO A 111 10.00 -12.81 3.30
C PRO A 111 10.64 -13.89 4.17
N GLY A 112 10.07 -14.14 5.29
CA GLY A 112 10.58 -15.15 6.18
C GLY A 112 11.70 -14.72 7.07
N LYS A 113 12.13 -13.49 6.95
CA LYS A 113 13.16 -13.00 7.82
C LYS A 113 12.64 -12.21 8.98
N ASP A 114 11.36 -12.18 9.12
CA ASP A 114 10.79 -11.50 10.19
C ASP A 114 11.09 -12.20 11.42
N ILE A 115 11.93 -11.71 12.22
CA ILE A 115 12.30 -12.34 13.39
C ILE A 115 11.65 -11.74 14.54
N ARG A 116 11.05 -12.55 15.33
CA ARG A 116 10.52 -12.09 16.49
C ARG A 116 11.39 -12.38 17.56
N PHE A 117 11.94 -11.44 18.14
CA PHE A 117 12.73 -11.67 19.19
C PHE A 117 11.95 -11.47 20.30
N SER A 118 11.78 -12.24 20.89
CA SER A 118 10.99 -11.93 21.95
C SER A 118 11.55 -12.32 23.06
#